data_2fbdfaad698eda8b959a47b00c3b3840
#
_entry.id   2fbdfaad698eda8b959a47b00c3b3840
#
_cell.length_a   1.000
_cell.length_b   1.000
_cell.length_c   1.000
_cell.angle_alpha   90.00
_cell.angle_beta   90.00
_cell.angle_gamma   90.00
#
_symmetry.space_group_name_H-M   'P 1'
#
loop_
_entity.id
_entity.type
_entity.pdbx_description
1 polymer ?
#
loop_
_entity_poly.entity_id
_entity_poly.type
_entity_poly.pdbx_seq_one_letter_code
_entity_poly.pdbx_strand_id
1 'polypeptide(L)'
;IGDCVMDFRKYSLKELVNNVKTKKVSAKEMTEAAINNISKYDKTLNAFCAVNFDDALKQAEHVDSLINKGEDPGMLAGLPIGVKDLEDAKGFVTSYGSELHINDEPAQEDSILVKRMKNQGCIVLGKTNTPEFGYKGKTDNVPFGTTKNPWNLDYSPGGSSGGTAAAIASGMIPMGTASDGGGSIRIPAALSGLAGIKTSQGRIPIESNKPPGSGVLTVKGLLANSTEDNAMALDEIGR
;
A
#
# COMPACT_ATOMS: atom_id res chain seq x y z
N ILE A 1 -4.98 -0.93 -29.06
CA ILE A 1 -5.35 -0.57 -27.67
C ILE A 1 -4.07 0.02 -27.10
N GLY A 2 -3.99 1.37 -27.07
CA GLY A 2 -2.77 2.06 -26.65
C GLY A 2 -2.52 1.82 -25.15
N ASP A 3 -1.24 1.68 -24.76
CA ASP A 3 -0.77 1.61 -23.36
C ASP A 3 -1.30 2.81 -22.58
N CYS A 4 -2.43 2.64 -21.91
CA CYS A 4 -2.98 3.65 -21.01
C CYS A 4 -2.14 3.63 -19.73
N VAL A 5 -0.99 4.31 -19.75
CA VAL A 5 -0.16 4.52 -18.57
C VAL A 5 -0.87 5.57 -17.71
N MET A 6 -1.69 5.13 -16.75
CA MET A 6 -2.29 6.03 -15.77
C MET A 6 -1.20 6.42 -14.74
N ASP A 7 -0.83 7.68 -14.71
CA ASP A 7 0.08 8.22 -13.68
C ASP A 7 -0.73 8.60 -12.44
N PHE A 8 -0.73 7.75 -11.44
CA PHE A 8 -1.50 7.94 -10.20
C PHE A 8 -1.16 9.23 -9.43
N ARG A 9 0.00 9.85 -9.68
CA ARG A 9 0.38 11.13 -9.04
C ARG A 9 -0.46 12.32 -9.52
N LYS A 10 -1.17 12.17 -10.64
CA LYS A 10 -1.96 13.24 -11.27
C LYS A 10 -3.41 13.28 -10.82
N TYR A 11 -3.81 12.36 -9.94
CA TYR A 11 -5.19 12.20 -9.50
C TYR A 11 -5.25 12.16 -7.97
N SER A 12 -6.25 12.80 -7.40
CA SER A 12 -6.65 12.57 -6.01
C SER A 12 -7.34 11.20 -5.87
N LEU A 13 -7.33 10.62 -4.67
CA LEU A 13 -8.09 9.38 -4.39
C LEU A 13 -9.58 9.58 -4.69
N LYS A 14 -10.12 10.76 -4.37
CA LYS A 14 -11.53 11.11 -4.65
C LYS A 14 -11.86 11.03 -6.14
N GLU A 15 -10.98 11.57 -7.00
CA GLU A 15 -11.17 11.49 -8.46
C GLU A 15 -11.10 10.06 -8.96
N LEU A 16 -10.13 9.28 -8.49
CA LEU A 16 -9.98 7.86 -8.87
C LEU A 16 -11.24 7.06 -8.49
N VAL A 17 -11.69 7.17 -7.24
CA VAL A 17 -12.91 6.50 -6.77
C VAL A 17 -14.14 6.94 -7.56
N ASN A 18 -14.28 8.25 -7.81
CA ASN A 18 -15.40 8.76 -8.60
C ASN A 18 -15.39 8.21 -10.03
N ASN A 19 -14.22 8.11 -10.65
CA ASN A 19 -14.11 7.54 -12.01
C ASN A 19 -14.55 6.07 -12.02
N VAL A 20 -14.26 5.29 -10.97
CA VAL A 20 -14.72 3.90 -10.86
C VAL A 20 -16.22 3.84 -10.58
N LYS A 21 -16.74 4.57 -9.59
CA LYS A 21 -18.16 4.57 -9.22
C LYS A 21 -19.08 5.06 -10.37
N THR A 22 -18.59 5.99 -11.20
CA THR A 22 -19.34 6.50 -12.37
C THR A 22 -19.09 5.70 -13.64
N LYS A 23 -18.33 4.59 -13.56
CA LYS A 23 -18.00 3.71 -14.69
C LYS A 23 -17.23 4.41 -15.82
N LYS A 24 -16.54 5.49 -15.52
CA LYS A 24 -15.65 6.17 -16.47
C LYS A 24 -14.38 5.35 -16.71
N VAL A 25 -13.94 4.62 -15.68
CA VAL A 25 -12.87 3.62 -15.69
C VAL A 25 -13.35 2.48 -14.82
N SER A 26 -13.17 1.23 -15.23
CA SER A 26 -13.46 0.08 -14.37
C SER A 26 -12.38 -0.11 -13.31
N ALA A 27 -12.71 -0.77 -12.19
CA ALA A 27 -11.73 -1.18 -11.20
C ALA A 27 -10.65 -2.10 -11.81
N LYS A 28 -11.06 -2.94 -12.76
CA LYS A 28 -10.15 -3.81 -13.52
C LYS A 28 -9.14 -2.99 -14.35
N GLU A 29 -9.59 -2.02 -15.14
CA GLU A 29 -8.70 -1.16 -15.94
C GLU A 29 -7.75 -0.35 -15.05
N MET A 30 -8.21 0.15 -13.90
CA MET A 30 -7.35 0.84 -12.93
C MET A 30 -6.30 -0.09 -12.34
N THR A 31 -6.67 -1.33 -12.02
CA THR A 31 -5.74 -2.35 -11.53
C THR A 31 -4.72 -2.75 -12.59
N GLU A 32 -5.14 -2.94 -13.84
CA GLU A 32 -4.24 -3.21 -14.97
C GLU A 32 -3.24 -2.07 -15.20
N ALA A 33 -3.68 -0.81 -15.05
CA ALA A 33 -2.78 0.34 -15.13
C ALA A 33 -1.71 0.31 -14.02
N ALA A 34 -2.08 -0.04 -12.79
CA ALA A 34 -1.13 -0.20 -11.69
C ALA A 34 -0.16 -1.36 -11.94
N ILE A 35 -0.63 -2.50 -12.42
CA ILE A 35 0.20 -3.66 -12.78
C ILE A 35 1.23 -3.28 -13.86
N ASN A 36 0.81 -2.54 -14.88
CA ASN A 36 1.69 -2.06 -15.94
C ASN A 36 2.76 -1.11 -15.39
N ASN A 37 2.38 -0.19 -14.49
CA ASN A 37 3.33 0.71 -13.85
C ASN A 37 4.34 -0.04 -12.97
N ILE A 38 3.89 -1.03 -12.17
CA ILE A 38 4.77 -1.89 -11.37
C ILE A 38 5.74 -2.64 -12.29
N SER A 39 5.24 -3.28 -13.33
CA SER A 39 6.06 -4.03 -14.30
C SER A 39 7.13 -3.16 -14.97
N LYS A 40 6.82 -1.88 -15.18
CA LYS A 40 7.72 -0.91 -15.80
C LYS A 40 8.77 -0.36 -14.85
N TYR A 41 8.39 0.01 -13.64
CA TYR A 41 9.25 0.80 -12.75
C TYR A 41 9.89 -0.01 -11.62
N ASP A 42 9.25 -1.10 -11.18
CA ASP A 42 9.66 -1.79 -9.97
C ASP A 42 10.99 -2.55 -10.10
N LYS A 43 11.35 -2.99 -11.32
CA LYS A 43 12.67 -3.59 -11.60
C LYS A 43 13.84 -2.67 -11.22
N THR A 44 13.62 -1.35 -11.29
CA THR A 44 14.63 -0.35 -10.94
C THR A 44 14.51 0.08 -9.49
N LEU A 45 13.27 0.22 -8.98
CA LEU A 45 12.99 0.81 -7.68
C LEU A 45 12.99 -0.20 -6.54
N ASN A 46 12.62 -1.45 -6.82
CA ASN A 46 12.52 -2.51 -5.82
C ASN A 46 11.60 -2.12 -4.65
N ALA A 47 10.42 -1.62 -4.99
CA ALA A 47 9.42 -1.15 -4.03
C ALA A 47 8.53 -2.29 -3.53
N PHE A 48 8.30 -3.32 -4.35
CA PHE A 48 7.53 -4.52 -3.98
C PHE A 48 8.46 -5.70 -3.73
N CYS A 49 8.16 -6.48 -2.69
CA CYS A 49 8.84 -7.74 -2.38
C CYS A 49 8.01 -8.98 -2.76
N ALA A 50 6.71 -8.83 -2.94
CA ALA A 50 5.82 -9.86 -3.46
C ALA A 50 4.61 -9.23 -4.17
N VAL A 51 4.13 -9.85 -5.24
CA VAL A 51 2.92 -9.42 -5.96
C VAL A 51 2.06 -10.64 -6.31
N ASN A 52 0.73 -10.42 -6.39
CA ASN A 52 -0.22 -11.42 -6.90
C ASN A 52 -1.24 -10.71 -7.79
N PHE A 53 -0.88 -10.54 -9.04
CA PHE A 53 -1.70 -9.80 -10.00
C PHE A 53 -2.99 -10.51 -10.39
N ASP A 54 -2.97 -11.85 -10.43
CA ASP A 54 -4.17 -12.65 -10.74
C ASP A 54 -5.24 -12.49 -9.66
N ASP A 55 -4.85 -12.49 -8.40
CA ASP A 55 -5.77 -12.26 -7.29
C ASP A 55 -6.26 -10.80 -7.26
N ALA A 56 -5.38 -9.84 -7.53
CA ALA A 56 -5.74 -8.43 -7.64
C ALA A 56 -6.79 -8.19 -8.73
N LEU A 57 -6.66 -8.82 -9.89
CA LEU A 57 -7.66 -8.72 -10.97
C LEU A 57 -9.01 -9.33 -10.56
N LYS A 58 -9.03 -10.44 -9.82
CA LYS A 58 -10.28 -11.01 -9.27
C LYS A 58 -10.94 -10.07 -8.26
N GLN A 59 -10.15 -9.43 -7.38
CA GLN A 59 -10.67 -8.41 -6.46
C GLN A 59 -11.28 -7.24 -7.24
N ALA A 60 -10.64 -6.78 -8.31
CA ALA A 60 -11.14 -5.71 -9.17
C ALA A 60 -12.44 -6.09 -9.87
N GLU A 61 -12.54 -7.29 -10.44
CA GLU A 61 -13.76 -7.82 -11.05
C GLU A 61 -14.91 -7.91 -10.04
N HIS A 62 -14.61 -8.23 -8.78
CA HIS A 62 -15.62 -8.22 -7.72
C HIS A 62 -16.16 -6.80 -7.48
N VAL A 63 -15.29 -5.79 -7.36
CA VAL A 63 -15.69 -4.38 -7.20
C VAL A 63 -16.55 -3.92 -8.39
N ASP A 64 -16.14 -4.23 -9.62
CA ASP A 64 -16.92 -3.92 -10.82
C ASP A 64 -18.29 -4.61 -10.82
N SER A 65 -18.38 -5.84 -10.32
CA SER A 65 -19.64 -6.57 -10.19
C SER A 65 -20.59 -5.89 -9.20
N LEU A 66 -20.11 -5.42 -8.03
CA LEU A 66 -20.91 -4.66 -7.06
C LEU A 66 -21.50 -3.41 -7.70
N ILE A 67 -20.65 -2.61 -8.37
CA ILE A 67 -21.08 -1.38 -9.06
C ILE A 67 -22.12 -1.68 -10.15
N ASN A 68 -21.95 -2.76 -10.89
CA ASN A 68 -22.89 -3.14 -11.95
C ASN A 68 -24.26 -3.58 -11.42
N LYS A 69 -24.29 -4.14 -10.21
CA LYS A 69 -25.53 -4.51 -9.51
C LYS A 69 -26.19 -3.33 -8.78
N GLY A 70 -25.54 -2.16 -8.71
CA GLY A 70 -26.00 -1.01 -7.92
C GLY A 70 -25.75 -1.17 -6.42
N GLU A 71 -24.87 -2.10 -6.03
CA GLU A 71 -24.44 -2.31 -4.64
C GLU A 71 -23.28 -1.34 -4.31
N ASP A 72 -23.13 -0.98 -3.02
CA ASP A 72 -22.04 -0.07 -2.60
C ASP A 72 -20.70 -0.82 -2.54
N PRO A 73 -19.72 -0.45 -3.36
CA PRO A 73 -18.40 -1.07 -3.35
C PRO A 73 -17.46 -0.51 -2.27
N GLY A 74 -17.93 0.44 -1.45
CA GLY A 74 -17.15 1.16 -0.45
C GLY A 74 -16.58 2.50 -0.90
N MET A 75 -16.03 3.24 0.06
CA MET A 75 -15.58 4.62 -0.15
C MET A 75 -14.18 4.73 -0.81
N LEU A 76 -13.45 3.62 -0.89
CA LEU A 76 -12.13 3.53 -1.53
C LEU A 76 -12.16 2.58 -2.74
N ALA A 77 -13.33 2.46 -3.35
CA ALA A 77 -13.63 1.49 -4.40
C ALA A 77 -12.66 1.56 -5.59
N GLY A 78 -12.06 0.41 -5.89
CA GLY A 78 -11.19 0.22 -7.05
C GLY A 78 -9.77 0.76 -6.88
N LEU A 79 -9.41 1.33 -5.72
CA LEU A 79 -8.05 1.84 -5.50
C LEU A 79 -7.04 0.68 -5.37
N PRO A 80 -6.03 0.58 -6.26
CA PRO A 80 -4.97 -0.40 -6.14
C PRO A 80 -3.98 0.05 -5.05
N ILE A 81 -3.64 -0.87 -4.14
CA ILE A 81 -2.78 -0.57 -2.99
C ILE A 81 -1.64 -1.55 -2.83
N GLY A 82 -0.56 -1.08 -2.19
CA GLY A 82 0.50 -1.91 -1.63
C GLY A 82 0.36 -2.06 -0.12
N VAL A 83 0.63 -3.24 0.39
CA VAL A 83 0.62 -3.54 1.82
C VAL A 83 2.05 -3.69 2.33
N LYS A 84 2.46 -2.85 3.29
CA LYS A 84 3.80 -2.93 3.89
C LYS A 84 4.06 -4.32 4.45
N ASP A 85 5.24 -4.86 4.23
CA ASP A 85 5.60 -6.23 4.62
C ASP A 85 5.87 -6.41 6.14
N LEU A 86 5.14 -5.66 6.95
CA LEU A 86 4.93 -5.83 8.38
C LEU A 86 3.45 -6.09 8.72
N GLU A 87 2.58 -6.10 7.71
CA GLU A 87 1.13 -6.30 7.83
C GLU A 87 0.70 -7.58 7.14
N ASP A 88 -0.17 -8.36 7.77
CA ASP A 88 -0.75 -9.53 7.13
C ASP A 88 -1.75 -9.11 6.05
N ALA A 89 -1.57 -9.69 4.89
CA ALA A 89 -2.55 -9.68 3.81
C ALA A 89 -2.78 -11.14 3.41
N LYS A 90 -4.03 -11.58 3.44
CA LYS A 90 -4.40 -12.96 3.13
C LYS A 90 -3.83 -13.40 1.79
N GLY A 91 -3.19 -14.57 1.78
CA GLY A 91 -2.56 -15.16 0.60
C GLY A 91 -1.12 -14.70 0.33
N PHE A 92 -0.57 -13.79 1.14
CA PHE A 92 0.82 -13.36 1.09
C PHE A 92 1.59 -13.79 2.34
N VAL A 93 2.85 -14.14 2.16
CA VAL A 93 3.79 -14.24 3.29
C VAL A 93 4.04 -12.86 3.86
N THR A 94 4.08 -12.72 5.19
CA THR A 94 4.59 -11.53 5.86
C THR A 94 6.02 -11.82 6.31
N SER A 95 6.99 -11.42 5.48
CA SER A 95 8.39 -11.78 5.71
C SER A 95 9.11 -10.89 6.71
N TYR A 96 8.52 -9.74 7.08
CA TYR A 96 9.17 -8.72 7.91
C TYR A 96 10.52 -8.22 7.35
N GLY A 97 10.80 -8.45 6.04
CA GLY A 97 12.09 -8.17 5.42
C GLY A 97 13.23 -9.06 5.97
N SER A 98 12.93 -10.22 6.54
CA SER A 98 13.87 -11.11 7.23
C SER A 98 13.95 -12.49 6.55
N GLU A 99 15.17 -13.00 6.40
CA GLU A 99 15.41 -14.38 5.93
C GLU A 99 14.76 -15.45 6.82
N LEU A 100 14.48 -15.12 8.08
CA LEU A 100 13.83 -16.04 9.02
C LEU A 100 12.38 -16.33 8.66
N HIS A 101 11.72 -15.45 7.91
CA HIS A 101 10.29 -15.47 7.65
C HIS A 101 9.89 -15.55 6.17
N ILE A 102 10.85 -15.54 5.23
CA ILE A 102 10.53 -15.58 3.79
C ILE A 102 9.87 -16.88 3.34
N ASN A 103 10.02 -17.95 4.10
CA ASN A 103 9.47 -19.27 3.82
C ASN A 103 8.30 -19.63 4.75
N ASP A 104 7.78 -18.68 5.52
CA ASP A 104 6.60 -18.90 6.35
C ASP A 104 5.37 -19.14 5.46
N GLU A 105 4.35 -19.76 6.04
CA GLU A 105 3.08 -19.94 5.35
C GLU A 105 2.40 -18.58 5.07
N PRO A 106 1.74 -18.42 3.93
CA PRO A 106 0.96 -17.22 3.65
C PRO A 106 -0.10 -16.98 4.71
N ALA A 107 -0.31 -15.73 5.07
CA ALA A 107 -1.31 -15.30 6.03
C ALA A 107 -2.71 -15.83 5.62
N GLN A 108 -3.41 -16.45 6.57
CA GLN A 108 -4.75 -17.01 6.35
C GLN A 108 -5.83 -15.95 6.46
N GLU A 109 -5.52 -14.82 7.11
CA GLU A 109 -6.42 -13.70 7.31
C GLU A 109 -5.71 -12.37 7.04
N ASP A 110 -6.49 -11.36 6.70
CA ASP A 110 -6.01 -9.98 6.61
C ASP A 110 -5.86 -9.39 8.02
N SER A 111 -4.86 -8.53 8.23
CA SER A 111 -4.81 -7.66 9.41
C SER A 111 -6.05 -6.75 9.46
N ILE A 112 -6.35 -6.20 10.65
CA ILE A 112 -7.50 -5.29 10.83
C ILE A 112 -7.45 -4.14 9.82
N LEU A 113 -6.27 -3.55 9.63
CA LEU A 113 -6.07 -2.46 8.66
C LEU A 113 -6.39 -2.90 7.24
N VAL A 114 -5.79 -4.01 6.78
CA VAL A 114 -5.98 -4.52 5.41
C VAL A 114 -7.42 -4.94 5.17
N LYS A 115 -8.05 -5.61 6.15
CA LYS A 115 -9.46 -6.00 6.09
C LYS A 115 -10.38 -4.78 5.94
N ARG A 116 -10.11 -3.70 6.69
CA ARG A 116 -10.88 -2.46 6.56
C ARG A 116 -10.72 -1.82 5.20
N MET A 117 -9.49 -1.76 4.66
CA MET A 117 -9.25 -1.24 3.32
C MET A 117 -9.97 -2.05 2.24
N LYS A 118 -9.90 -3.38 2.31
CA LYS A 118 -10.63 -4.27 1.38
C LYS A 118 -12.15 -4.10 1.49
N ASN A 119 -12.69 -3.97 2.70
CA ASN A 119 -14.11 -3.72 2.92
C ASN A 119 -14.57 -2.38 2.33
N GLN A 120 -13.66 -1.43 2.15
CA GLN A 120 -13.91 -0.17 1.45
C GLN A 120 -13.60 -0.25 -0.05
N GLY A 121 -13.36 -1.44 -0.58
CA GLY A 121 -13.17 -1.69 -2.01
C GLY A 121 -11.75 -1.48 -2.54
N CYS A 122 -10.74 -1.37 -1.66
CA CYS A 122 -9.34 -1.38 -2.08
C CYS A 122 -8.92 -2.74 -2.63
N ILE A 123 -7.98 -2.72 -3.58
CA ILE A 123 -7.45 -3.90 -4.28
C ILE A 123 -5.98 -4.07 -3.92
N VAL A 124 -5.65 -5.18 -3.26
CA VAL A 124 -4.27 -5.47 -2.83
C VAL A 124 -3.47 -6.06 -3.98
N LEU A 125 -2.44 -5.34 -4.43
CA LEU A 125 -1.53 -5.79 -5.51
C LEU A 125 -0.38 -6.65 -4.99
N GLY A 126 0.10 -6.36 -3.76
CA GLY A 126 1.26 -7.04 -3.21
C GLY A 126 1.79 -6.43 -1.92
N LYS A 127 2.94 -6.96 -1.50
CA LYS A 127 3.66 -6.55 -0.30
C LYS A 127 4.76 -5.56 -0.70
N THR A 128 4.83 -4.43 0.00
CA THR A 128 5.86 -3.42 -0.25
C THR A 128 7.05 -3.59 0.70
N ASN A 129 8.24 -3.36 0.17
CA ASN A 129 9.50 -3.63 0.84
C ASN A 129 9.69 -2.78 2.11
N THR A 130 10.34 -3.36 3.10
CA THR A 130 10.63 -2.77 4.42
C THR A 130 12.02 -3.22 4.88
N PRO A 131 12.76 -2.48 5.69
CA PRO A 131 13.94 -3.02 6.36
C PRO A 131 13.51 -4.11 7.36
N GLU A 132 14.43 -5.00 7.66
CA GLU A 132 14.18 -6.12 8.57
C GLU A 132 13.52 -5.64 9.88
N PHE A 133 12.36 -6.24 10.20
CA PHE A 133 11.47 -5.88 11.33
C PHE A 133 11.09 -4.39 11.42
N GLY A 134 11.30 -3.61 10.37
CA GLY A 134 11.01 -2.18 10.38
C GLY A 134 11.99 -1.33 11.22
N TYR A 135 13.18 -1.81 11.52
CA TYR A 135 14.10 -1.24 12.52
C TYR A 135 15.04 -0.14 12.00
N LYS A 136 14.96 0.22 10.72
CA LYS A 136 15.81 1.26 10.12
C LYS A 136 15.02 2.39 9.52
N GLY A 137 15.59 3.59 9.47
CA GLY A 137 15.08 4.76 8.75
C GLY A 137 15.38 4.74 7.24
N LYS A 138 15.92 3.64 6.71
CA LYS A 138 16.16 3.39 5.28
C LYS A 138 15.65 1.99 4.94
N THR A 139 15.25 1.76 3.69
CA THR A 139 14.67 0.47 3.26
C THR A 139 15.68 -0.34 2.48
N ASP A 140 16.29 -1.28 3.18
CA ASP A 140 17.13 -2.35 2.67
C ASP A 140 17.01 -3.58 3.57
N ASN A 141 17.12 -4.76 2.99
CA ASN A 141 17.16 -6.04 3.70
C ASN A 141 17.92 -7.08 2.88
N VAL A 142 18.23 -8.21 3.50
CA VAL A 142 18.99 -9.27 2.84
C VAL A 142 18.18 -10.01 1.78
N PRO A 143 16.94 -10.45 2.04
CA PRO A 143 16.22 -11.27 1.07
C PRO A 143 15.78 -10.53 -0.21
N PHE A 144 15.45 -9.24 -0.12
CA PHE A 144 14.90 -8.49 -1.25
C PHE A 144 15.79 -7.34 -1.73
N GLY A 145 16.81 -6.98 -0.97
CA GLY A 145 17.74 -5.89 -1.32
C GLY A 145 17.20 -4.48 -1.01
N THR A 146 17.77 -3.49 -1.68
CA THR A 146 17.55 -2.06 -1.41
C THR A 146 16.45 -1.48 -2.27
N THR A 147 15.50 -0.78 -1.64
CA THR A 147 14.54 0.08 -2.34
C THR A 147 15.18 1.43 -2.63
N LYS A 148 15.02 1.91 -3.87
CA LYS A 148 15.57 3.17 -4.36
C LYS A 148 14.54 4.28 -4.36
N ASN A 149 15.00 5.53 -4.17
CA ASN A 149 14.15 6.70 -4.22
C ASN A 149 13.85 7.07 -5.70
N PRO A 150 12.57 7.21 -6.09
CA PRO A 150 12.22 7.57 -7.47
C PRO A 150 12.75 8.93 -7.94
N TRP A 151 13.00 9.85 -7.00
CA TRP A 151 13.54 11.18 -7.32
C TRP A 151 15.05 11.16 -7.65
N ASN A 152 15.79 10.23 -7.01
CA ASN A 152 17.20 10.00 -7.29
C ASN A 152 17.57 8.59 -6.81
N LEU A 153 17.98 7.74 -7.75
CA LEU A 153 18.24 6.31 -7.52
C LEU A 153 19.44 6.02 -6.61
N ASP A 154 20.29 7.00 -6.34
CA ASP A 154 21.41 6.88 -5.40
C ASP A 154 20.99 7.05 -3.95
N TYR A 155 19.76 7.50 -3.70
CA TYR A 155 19.23 7.73 -2.37
C TYR A 155 18.16 6.71 -1.96
N SER A 156 17.98 6.56 -0.65
CA SER A 156 16.90 5.80 -0.06
C SER A 156 15.60 6.62 -0.09
N PRO A 157 14.42 5.98 -0.29
CA PRO A 157 13.13 6.64 -0.10
C PRO A 157 12.80 6.86 1.38
N GLY A 158 13.72 6.53 2.28
CA GLY A 158 13.50 6.47 3.72
C GLY A 158 13.04 5.09 4.18
N GLY A 159 12.57 5.00 5.40
CA GLY A 159 12.09 3.75 6.02
C GLY A 159 11.35 4.04 7.35
N SER A 160 10.71 3.03 7.86
CA SER A 160 10.68 1.66 7.35
C SER A 160 9.60 1.40 6.28
N SER A 161 8.72 2.35 5.96
CA SER A 161 7.71 2.22 4.89
C SER A 161 8.23 2.72 3.53
N GLY A 162 9.51 2.45 3.22
CA GLY A 162 10.15 2.99 2.02
C GLY A 162 9.66 2.34 0.72
N GLY A 163 9.34 1.04 0.72
CA GLY A 163 8.72 0.39 -0.43
C GLY A 163 7.39 1.03 -0.80
N THR A 164 6.51 1.24 0.20
CA THR A 164 5.23 1.95 -0.01
C THR A 164 5.47 3.35 -0.56
N ALA A 165 6.41 4.10 0.02
CA ALA A 165 6.71 5.46 -0.44
C ALA A 165 7.26 5.49 -1.88
N ALA A 166 8.17 4.60 -2.23
CA ALA A 166 8.72 4.49 -3.57
C ALA A 166 7.63 4.14 -4.61
N ALA A 167 6.72 3.22 -4.25
CA ALA A 167 5.63 2.83 -5.13
C ALA A 167 4.67 4.00 -5.42
N ILE A 168 4.33 4.81 -4.42
CA ILE A 168 3.45 5.97 -4.58
C ILE A 168 4.18 7.09 -5.34
N ALA A 169 5.37 7.47 -4.91
CA ALA A 169 6.13 8.58 -5.51
C ALA A 169 6.52 8.33 -6.98
N SER A 170 6.60 7.07 -7.41
CA SER A 170 6.82 6.70 -8.81
C SER A 170 5.53 6.64 -9.63
N GLY A 171 4.36 6.75 -9.01
CA GLY A 171 3.06 6.63 -9.68
C GLY A 171 2.64 5.20 -9.98
N MET A 172 3.21 4.19 -9.33
CA MET A 172 2.77 2.80 -9.47
C MET A 172 1.39 2.57 -8.84
N ILE A 173 1.15 3.18 -7.69
CA ILE A 173 -0.09 3.08 -6.91
C ILE A 173 -0.44 4.43 -6.30
N PRO A 174 -1.71 4.72 -5.98
CA PRO A 174 -2.11 6.00 -5.40
C PRO A 174 -1.89 6.09 -3.89
N MET A 175 -1.92 4.97 -3.16
CA MET A 175 -1.72 4.90 -1.71
C MET A 175 -1.29 3.50 -1.27
N GLY A 176 -0.83 3.37 -0.01
CA GLY A 176 -0.50 2.07 0.57
C GLY A 176 -0.35 2.14 2.08
N THR A 177 -0.31 0.96 2.73
CA THR A 177 -0.19 0.87 4.18
C THR A 177 1.20 1.26 4.66
N ALA A 178 1.25 1.80 5.86
CA ALA A 178 2.47 2.19 6.55
C ALA A 178 2.31 2.05 8.07
N SER A 179 3.42 2.11 8.80
CA SER A 179 3.42 2.12 10.26
C SER A 179 4.52 3.05 10.78
N ASP A 180 4.36 3.61 11.97
CA ASP A 180 5.28 4.58 12.54
C ASP A 180 5.48 4.34 14.04
N GLY A 181 6.66 3.85 14.42
CA GLY A 181 7.09 3.76 15.81
C GLY A 181 8.14 4.82 16.16
N GLY A 182 9.05 5.10 15.21
CA GLY A 182 10.15 6.07 15.37
C GLY A 182 10.25 7.08 14.22
N GLY A 183 9.22 7.14 13.33
CA GLY A 183 9.21 8.01 12.15
C GLY A 183 8.91 7.28 10.85
N SER A 184 8.54 6.01 10.90
CA SER A 184 8.47 5.15 9.71
C SER A 184 7.30 5.42 8.75
N ILE A 185 6.40 6.35 9.04
CA ILE A 185 5.51 7.03 8.08
C ILE A 185 6.13 8.36 7.64
N ARG A 186 6.53 9.18 8.60
CA ARG A 186 6.96 10.56 8.39
C ARG A 186 8.28 10.67 7.63
N ILE A 187 9.25 9.80 7.94
CA ILE A 187 10.56 9.78 7.26
C ILE A 187 10.38 9.49 5.76
N PRO A 188 9.75 8.37 5.34
CA PRO A 188 9.59 8.10 3.93
C PRO A 188 8.65 9.09 3.23
N ALA A 189 7.64 9.64 3.91
CA ALA A 189 6.83 10.72 3.36
C ALA A 189 7.69 11.95 3.02
N ALA A 190 8.51 12.41 3.96
CA ALA A 190 9.38 13.58 3.77
C ALA A 190 10.42 13.37 2.66
N LEU A 191 11.06 12.19 2.60
CA LEU A 191 12.12 11.91 1.63
C LEU A 191 11.59 11.58 0.22
N SER A 192 10.31 11.26 0.10
CA SER A 192 9.69 10.90 -1.19
C SER A 192 8.67 11.93 -1.69
N GLY A 193 8.49 13.05 -0.97
CA GLY A 193 7.56 14.12 -1.36
C GLY A 193 6.09 13.72 -1.24
N LEU A 194 5.74 12.95 -0.22
CA LEU A 194 4.40 12.42 0.03
C LEU A 194 3.80 13.01 1.30
N ALA A 195 2.50 12.82 1.48
CA ALA A 195 1.82 13.06 2.75
C ALA A 195 1.78 11.78 3.60
N GLY A 196 2.01 11.94 4.90
CA GLY A 196 1.94 10.86 5.87
C GLY A 196 1.56 11.38 7.24
N ILE A 197 0.63 10.71 7.91
CA ILE A 197 0.13 11.10 9.23
C ILE A 197 0.48 10.02 10.24
N LYS A 198 1.26 10.38 11.27
CA LYS A 198 1.36 9.57 12.47
C LYS A 198 0.11 9.78 13.28
N THR A 199 -0.81 8.84 13.23
CA THR A 199 -2.08 8.88 13.95
C THR A 199 -1.87 8.87 15.47
N SER A 200 -2.91 9.22 16.21
CA SER A 200 -2.99 8.89 17.63
C SER A 200 -3.02 7.38 17.82
N GLN A 201 -2.47 6.93 18.94
CA GLN A 201 -2.51 5.51 19.28
C GLN A 201 -3.95 5.01 19.38
N GLY A 202 -4.20 3.82 18.83
CA GLY A 202 -5.53 3.22 18.82
C GLY A 202 -6.50 3.79 17.78
N ARG A 203 -6.14 4.85 17.04
CA ARG A 203 -6.99 5.35 15.94
C ARG A 203 -7.25 4.28 14.87
N ILE A 204 -6.20 3.54 14.54
CA ILE A 204 -6.30 2.30 13.77
C ILE A 204 -5.94 1.18 14.73
N PRO A 205 -6.83 0.22 15.00
CA PRO A 205 -6.56 -0.88 15.91
C PRO A 205 -5.41 -1.77 15.43
N ILE A 206 -4.71 -2.35 16.40
CA ILE A 206 -3.67 -3.35 16.18
C ILE A 206 -4.17 -4.66 16.80
N GLU A 207 -3.85 -5.78 16.18
CA GLU A 207 -4.20 -7.10 16.66
C GLU A 207 -3.62 -7.35 18.05
N SER A 208 -4.46 -7.81 18.99
CA SER A 208 -4.07 -8.00 20.38
C SER A 208 -3.15 -9.21 20.62
N ASN A 209 -3.11 -10.14 19.66
CA ASN A 209 -2.31 -11.37 19.71
C ASN A 209 -0.89 -11.21 19.13
N LYS A 210 -0.58 -10.07 18.53
CA LYS A 210 0.79 -9.79 18.08
C LYS A 210 1.57 -9.12 19.22
N PRO A 211 2.83 -9.56 19.45
CA PRO A 211 3.68 -8.85 20.39
C PRO A 211 3.69 -7.36 19.98
N PRO A 212 3.53 -6.46 20.95
CA PRO A 212 3.65 -5.04 20.65
C PRO A 212 5.05 -4.84 20.06
N GLY A 213 5.11 -4.57 18.76
CA GLY A 213 6.33 -4.08 18.13
C GLY A 213 6.87 -2.93 18.98
N SER A 214 7.63 -2.04 18.64
CA SER A 214 8.16 -0.92 19.45
C SER A 214 7.22 -0.36 20.57
N GLY A 215 6.46 -1.22 21.24
CA GLY A 215 5.59 -0.94 22.39
C GLY A 215 4.46 0.04 22.05
N VAL A 216 4.13 0.89 23.02
CA VAL A 216 3.05 1.89 22.93
C VAL A 216 3.27 3.02 21.92
N LEU A 217 4.42 3.08 21.25
CA LEU A 217 4.74 4.15 20.30
C LEU A 217 4.30 3.83 18.87
N THR A 218 4.14 2.54 18.52
CA THR A 218 3.83 2.14 17.15
C THR A 218 2.37 2.40 16.82
N VAL A 219 2.14 3.06 15.70
CA VAL A 219 0.81 3.26 15.10
C VAL A 219 0.78 2.72 13.70
N LYS A 220 -0.41 2.31 13.26
CA LYS A 220 -0.72 1.97 11.87
C LYS A 220 -1.20 3.21 11.14
N GLY A 221 -1.01 3.24 9.83
CA GLY A 221 -1.43 4.34 8.99
C GLY A 221 -1.23 4.03 7.51
N LEU A 222 -1.15 5.07 6.73
CA LEU A 222 -0.96 4.99 5.29
C LEU A 222 -0.10 6.16 4.79
N LEU A 223 0.36 6.02 3.55
CA LEU A 223 0.99 7.07 2.74
C LEU A 223 0.12 7.34 1.52
N ALA A 224 0.04 8.60 1.10
CA ALA A 224 -0.64 9.04 -0.12
C ALA A 224 0.02 10.30 -0.69
N ASN A 225 -0.43 10.74 -1.86
CA ASN A 225 0.15 11.92 -2.54
C ASN A 225 -0.15 13.24 -1.83
N SER A 226 -1.31 13.35 -1.17
CA SER A 226 -1.75 14.59 -0.52
C SER A 226 -2.30 14.37 0.89
N THR A 227 -2.43 15.46 1.65
CA THR A 227 -3.06 15.44 2.98
C THR A 227 -4.55 15.11 2.89
N GLU A 228 -5.22 15.61 1.87
CA GLU A 228 -6.63 15.34 1.59
C GLU A 228 -6.87 13.85 1.32
N ASP A 229 -5.99 13.22 0.54
CA ASP A 229 -6.04 11.79 0.28
C ASP A 229 -5.83 10.97 1.56
N ASN A 230 -4.85 11.36 2.39
CA ASN A 230 -4.64 10.74 3.69
C ASN A 230 -5.88 10.88 4.60
N ALA A 231 -6.49 12.06 4.64
CA ALA A 231 -7.68 12.31 5.46
C ALA A 231 -8.85 11.44 4.99
N MET A 232 -9.13 11.42 3.67
CA MET A 232 -10.18 10.59 3.08
C MET A 232 -10.01 9.11 3.46
N ALA A 233 -8.81 8.56 3.25
CA ALA A 233 -8.56 7.15 3.54
C ALA A 233 -8.60 6.87 5.05
N LEU A 234 -8.04 7.75 5.90
CA LEU A 234 -8.03 7.60 7.35
C LEU A 234 -9.45 7.62 7.95
N ASP A 235 -10.35 8.42 7.41
CA ASP A 235 -11.75 8.46 7.87
C ASP A 235 -12.45 7.12 7.67
N GLU A 236 -12.09 6.37 6.63
CA GLU A 236 -12.71 5.07 6.33
C GLU A 236 -12.07 3.91 7.10
N ILE A 237 -10.77 3.94 7.35
CA ILE A 237 -10.07 2.85 8.05
C ILE A 237 -9.95 3.05 9.56
N GLY A 238 -10.16 4.26 10.05
CA GLY A 238 -10.05 4.63 11.45
C GLY A 238 -11.38 4.62 12.25
N ARG A 239 -12.49 4.18 11.64
CA ARG A 239 -13.81 4.08 12.28
C ARG A 239 -13.99 2.81 13.08
#